data_1441fd2d39be61a1c375067e328f28fc
#
_entry.id   1441fd2d39be61a1c375067e328f28fc
#
_cell.length_a   1.000
_cell.length_b   1.000
_cell.length_c   1.000
_cell.angle_alpha   90.00
_cell.angle_beta   90.00
_cell.angle_gamma   90.00
#
_symmetry.space_group_name_H-M   'P 1'
#
loop_
_entity.id
_entity.type
_entity.pdbx_description
1 polymer ?
#
loop_
_entity_poly.entity_id
_entity_poly.type
_entity_poly.pdbx_seq_one_letter_code
_entity_poly.pdbx_strand_id
1 'polypeptide(L)'
;MLEIKLNIKNKLGLHARPSALLAKTAGLFRSSITLTSGKRTVDAKSILGLMTMALPCGTELTLSVDGPDEKAAAQSIIELFESRFGEED
;
A
#
# COMPACT_ATOMS: atom_id res chain seq x y z
N MET A 1 -16.38 -1.74 4.40
CA MET A 1 -15.24 -2.16 3.55
C MET A 1 -15.03 -1.18 2.40
N LEU A 2 -13.79 -0.77 2.18
CA LEU A 2 -13.43 0.12 1.08
C LEU A 2 -12.49 -0.59 0.14
N GLU A 3 -12.72 -0.43 -1.17
CA GLU A 3 -11.82 -0.93 -2.21
C GLU A 3 -11.46 0.22 -3.12
N ILE A 4 -10.16 0.49 -3.27
CA ILE A 4 -9.67 1.65 -4.00
C ILE A 4 -8.56 1.21 -4.93
N LYS A 5 -8.62 1.67 -6.17
CA LYS A 5 -7.54 1.39 -7.13
C LYS A 5 -6.47 2.44 -7.01
N LEU A 6 -5.23 1.99 -6.92
CA LEU A 6 -4.06 2.84 -6.80
C LEU A 6 -3.03 2.47 -7.85
N ASN A 7 -2.16 3.43 -8.16
CA ASN A 7 -1.04 3.21 -9.07
C ASN A 7 0.26 3.53 -8.36
N ILE A 8 1.29 2.74 -8.64
CA ILE A 8 2.62 3.01 -8.10
C ILE A 8 3.25 4.11 -8.95
N LYS A 9 3.50 5.26 -8.34
CA LYS A 9 3.99 6.45 -9.02
C LYS A 9 5.48 6.69 -8.87
N ASN A 10 6.09 6.13 -7.81
CA ASN A 10 7.52 6.31 -7.59
C ASN A 10 8.34 5.45 -8.54
N LYS A 11 9.44 5.99 -9.01
CA LYS A 11 10.23 5.42 -10.10
C LYS A 11 10.73 4.01 -9.82
N LEU A 12 11.17 3.74 -8.61
CA LEU A 12 11.73 2.44 -8.24
C LEU A 12 10.68 1.42 -7.80
N GLY A 13 9.41 1.81 -7.80
CA GLY A 13 8.34 0.90 -7.43
C GLY A 13 8.28 0.61 -5.93
N LEU A 14 7.64 -0.49 -5.58
CA LEU A 14 7.42 -0.87 -4.19
C LEU A 14 8.62 -1.68 -3.66
N HIS A 15 9.78 -1.03 -3.57
CA HIS A 15 10.98 -1.65 -3.03
C HIS A 15 11.02 -1.55 -1.49
N ALA A 16 12.14 -1.90 -0.87
CA ALA A 16 12.22 -2.04 0.59
C ALA A 16 11.78 -0.81 1.38
N ARG A 17 12.23 0.38 0.99
CA ARG A 17 11.92 1.61 1.71
C ARG A 17 10.43 1.96 1.68
N PRO A 18 9.77 2.02 0.51
CA PRO A 18 8.33 2.24 0.46
C PRO A 18 7.55 1.13 1.16
N SER A 19 7.99 -0.12 1.05
CA SER A 19 7.32 -1.23 1.71
C SER A 19 7.36 -1.08 3.23
N ALA A 20 8.50 -0.69 3.79
CA ALA A 20 8.62 -0.46 5.22
C ALA A 20 7.74 0.70 5.68
N LEU A 21 7.71 1.78 4.92
CA LEU A 21 6.87 2.94 5.24
C LEU A 21 5.39 2.59 5.18
N LEU A 22 4.99 1.84 4.16
CA LEU A 22 3.61 1.40 4.01
C LEU A 22 3.18 0.48 5.15
N ALA A 23 4.02 -0.49 5.50
CA ALA A 23 3.72 -1.40 6.60
C ALA A 23 3.61 -0.67 7.94
N LYS A 24 4.49 0.29 8.18
CA LYS A 24 4.46 1.11 9.38
C LYS A 24 3.16 1.91 9.47
N THR A 25 2.79 2.56 8.38
CA THR A 25 1.56 3.36 8.33
C THR A 25 0.33 2.48 8.50
N ALA A 26 0.27 1.35 7.81
CA ALA A 26 -0.85 0.42 7.93
C ALA A 26 -0.98 -0.11 9.35
N GLY A 27 0.15 -0.34 10.02
CA GLY A 27 0.19 -0.85 11.38
C GLY A 27 -0.40 0.10 12.43
N LEU A 28 -0.60 1.38 12.10
CA LEU A 28 -1.20 2.36 13.01
C LEU A 28 -2.71 2.20 13.12
N PHE A 29 -3.32 1.42 12.24
CA PHE A 29 -4.77 1.29 12.16
C PHE A 29 -5.21 -0.11 12.57
N ARG A 30 -6.45 -0.20 13.05
CA ARG A 30 -7.06 -1.47 13.48
C ARG A 30 -7.67 -2.23 12.30
N SER A 31 -8.00 -1.53 11.24
CA SER A 31 -8.62 -2.15 10.07
C SER A 31 -7.69 -3.17 9.43
N SER A 32 -8.29 -4.15 8.78
CA SER A 32 -7.57 -5.07 7.90
C SER A 32 -7.22 -4.31 6.63
N ILE A 33 -5.97 -4.35 6.21
CA ILE A 33 -5.49 -3.61 5.05
C ILE A 33 -4.74 -4.57 4.15
N THR A 34 -5.22 -4.76 2.92
CA THR A 34 -4.58 -5.65 1.97
C THR A 34 -4.35 -4.96 0.63
N LEU A 35 -3.34 -5.43 -0.09
CA LEU A 35 -3.08 -4.99 -1.46
C LEU A 35 -3.18 -6.19 -2.39
N THR A 36 -3.88 -6.01 -3.50
CA THR A 36 -4.05 -7.05 -4.50
C THR A 36 -3.53 -6.56 -5.84
N SER A 37 -2.66 -7.35 -6.47
CA SER A 37 -2.18 -7.11 -7.82
C SER A 37 -2.27 -8.42 -8.58
N GLY A 38 -3.08 -8.44 -9.64
CA GLY A 38 -3.33 -9.66 -10.37
C GLY A 38 -3.97 -10.71 -9.45
N LYS A 39 -3.31 -11.85 -9.30
CA LYS A 39 -3.81 -12.95 -8.47
C LYS A 39 -3.22 -12.95 -7.06
N ARG A 40 -2.35 -12.00 -6.75
CA ARG A 40 -1.68 -11.98 -5.44
C ARG A 40 -2.31 -10.94 -4.53
N THR A 41 -2.57 -11.36 -3.29
CA THR A 41 -3.05 -10.48 -2.23
C THR A 41 -2.10 -10.62 -1.05
N VAL A 42 -1.66 -9.48 -0.52
CA VAL A 42 -0.77 -9.47 0.64
C VAL A 42 -1.32 -8.55 1.71
N ASP A 43 -0.93 -8.82 2.96
CA ASP A 43 -1.25 -7.96 4.09
C ASP A 43 -0.33 -6.73 4.03
N ALA A 44 -0.91 -5.54 3.95
CA ALA A 44 -0.13 -4.30 3.89
C ALA A 44 0.67 -4.04 5.17
N LYS A 45 0.35 -4.73 6.25
CA LYS A 45 1.10 -4.62 7.52
C LYS A 45 2.35 -5.49 7.53
N SER A 46 2.55 -6.31 6.50
CA SER A 46 3.70 -7.21 6.40
C SER A 46 4.72 -6.68 5.41
N ILE A 47 5.89 -6.28 5.92
CA ILE A 47 6.98 -5.82 5.06
C ILE A 47 7.41 -6.94 4.10
N LEU A 48 7.52 -8.17 4.60
CA LEU A 48 7.91 -9.30 3.77
C LEU A 48 6.90 -9.56 2.65
N GLY A 49 5.61 -9.49 2.99
CA GLY A 49 4.55 -9.67 1.98
C GLY A 49 4.64 -8.61 0.88
N LEU A 50 4.82 -7.35 1.28
CA LEU A 50 4.93 -6.26 0.31
C LEU A 50 6.16 -6.41 -0.57
N MET A 51 7.29 -6.78 0.00
CA MET A 51 8.53 -6.95 -0.76
C MET A 51 8.44 -8.09 -1.77
N THR A 52 7.72 -9.17 -1.43
CA THR A 52 7.56 -10.30 -2.35
C THR A 52 6.71 -9.95 -3.57
N MET A 53 5.91 -8.89 -3.50
CA MET A 53 5.14 -8.45 -4.67
C MET A 53 6.03 -7.82 -5.74
N ALA A 54 7.11 -7.15 -5.33
CA ALA A 54 8.08 -6.53 -6.25
C ALA A 54 7.43 -5.72 -7.37
N LEU A 55 6.46 -4.87 -7.02
CA LEU A 55 5.68 -4.13 -8.01
C LEU A 55 6.43 -2.93 -8.57
N PRO A 56 6.57 -2.84 -9.89
CA PRO A 56 7.27 -1.70 -10.50
C PRO A 56 6.39 -0.45 -10.62
N CYS A 57 7.02 0.67 -10.94
CA CYS A 57 6.33 1.91 -11.25
C CYS A 57 5.30 1.68 -12.37
N GLY A 58 4.14 2.28 -12.21
CA GLY A 58 3.06 2.15 -13.19
C GLY A 58 2.10 0.99 -12.92
N THR A 59 2.42 0.12 -11.97
CA THR A 59 1.53 -1.00 -11.64
C THR A 59 0.26 -0.50 -10.98
N GLU A 60 -0.89 -0.98 -11.45
CA GLU A 60 -2.17 -0.76 -10.80
C GLU A 60 -2.42 -1.86 -9.80
N LEU A 61 -2.91 -1.47 -8.62
CA LEU A 61 -3.27 -2.43 -7.59
C LEU A 61 -4.56 -1.99 -6.90
N THR A 62 -5.16 -2.92 -6.15
CA THR A 62 -6.37 -2.65 -5.38
C THR A 62 -6.03 -2.65 -3.90
N LEU A 63 -6.36 -1.54 -3.24
CA LEU A 63 -6.27 -1.42 -1.79
C LEU A 63 -7.62 -1.80 -1.21
N SER A 64 -7.64 -2.76 -0.30
CA SER A 64 -8.86 -3.14 0.42
C SER A 64 -8.68 -2.85 1.90
N VAL A 65 -9.61 -2.10 2.48
CA VAL A 65 -9.56 -1.69 3.88
C VAL A 65 -10.90 -2.02 4.53
N ASP A 66 -10.86 -2.76 5.63
CA ASP A 66 -12.09 -3.17 6.31
C ASP A 66 -11.90 -3.12 7.83
N GLY A 67 -12.68 -2.29 8.50
CA GLY A 67 -12.61 -2.21 9.96
C GLY A 67 -13.10 -0.87 10.50
N PRO A 68 -12.94 -0.66 11.82
CA PRO A 68 -13.52 0.50 12.51
C PRO A 68 -12.94 1.84 12.07
N ASP A 69 -11.67 1.88 11.63
CA ASP A 69 -11.00 3.10 11.20
C ASP A 69 -10.67 3.08 9.71
N GLU A 70 -11.46 2.37 8.92
CA GLU A 70 -11.15 2.14 7.51
C GLU A 70 -11.01 3.42 6.68
N LYS A 71 -11.80 4.45 6.95
CA LYS A 71 -11.70 5.71 6.20
C LYS A 71 -10.38 6.42 6.47
N ALA A 72 -9.98 6.51 7.73
CA ALA A 72 -8.72 7.14 8.11
C ALA A 72 -7.53 6.35 7.57
N ALA A 73 -7.61 5.02 7.64
CA ALA A 73 -6.56 4.14 7.13
C ALA A 73 -6.40 4.30 5.62
N ALA A 74 -7.52 4.26 4.88
CA ALA A 74 -7.50 4.42 3.44
C ALA A 74 -6.89 5.76 3.04
N GLN A 75 -7.29 6.84 3.71
CA GLN A 75 -6.78 8.18 3.42
C GLN A 75 -5.26 8.26 3.61
N SER A 76 -4.76 7.73 4.71
CA SER A 76 -3.32 7.75 5.00
C SER A 76 -2.51 6.98 3.95
N ILE A 77 -3.04 5.85 3.49
CA ILE A 77 -2.33 5.04 2.49
C ILE A 77 -2.41 5.68 1.12
N ILE A 78 -3.56 6.25 0.75
CA ILE A 78 -3.70 6.98 -0.50
C ILE A 78 -2.66 8.12 -0.56
N GLU A 79 -2.49 8.85 0.54
CA GLU A 79 -1.53 9.95 0.61
C GLU A 79 -0.09 9.46 0.39
N LEU A 80 0.27 8.29 0.91
CA LEU A 80 1.58 7.71 0.68
C LEU A 80 1.82 7.46 -0.81
N PHE A 81 0.85 6.84 -1.49
CA PHE A 81 0.97 6.55 -2.91
C PHE A 81 1.02 7.84 -3.73
N GLU A 82 0.19 8.82 -3.41
CA GLU A 82 0.16 10.10 -4.13
C GLU A 82 1.45 10.90 -3.95
N SER A 83 2.07 10.82 -2.78
CA SER A 83 3.34 11.51 -2.51
C SER A 83 4.56 10.69 -2.94
N ARG A 84 4.36 9.57 -3.63
CA ARG A 84 5.45 8.68 -4.08
C ARG A 84 6.28 8.18 -2.90
N PHE A 85 5.63 7.98 -1.76
CA PHE A 85 6.30 7.56 -0.52
C PHE A 85 7.43 8.52 -0.10
N GLY A 86 7.30 9.78 -0.47
CA GLY A 86 8.29 10.81 -0.17
C GLY A 86 9.56 10.73 -1.00
N GLU A 87 9.60 9.86 -2.01
CA GLU A 87 10.77 9.72 -2.88
C GLU A 87 10.77 10.78 -3.99
N GLU A 88 11.95 11.27 -4.28
CA GLU A 88 12.15 12.15 -5.43
C GLU A 88 12.64 11.29 -6.61
N ASP A 89 11.90 11.33 -7.70
CA ASP A 89 12.25 10.55 -8.88
C ASP A 89 13.18 11.31 -9.81
#